data_20f6cbe9fc210232ff5ceb31d576ad07
#
_entry.id   20f6cbe9fc210232ff5ceb31d576ad07
#
_cell.length_a   1.000
_cell.length_b   1.000
_cell.length_c   1.000
_cell.angle_alpha   90.00
_cell.angle_beta   90.00
_cell.angle_gamma   90.00
#
_symmetry.space_group_name_H-M   'P 1'
#
loop_
_entity.id
_entity.type
_entity.pdbx_description
1 polymer ?
#
loop_
_entity_poly.entity_id
_entity_poly.type
_entity_poly.pdbx_seq_one_letter_code
_entity_poly.pdbx_strand_id
1 'polypeptide(L)'
;MFDLFKPKEEASAPDVKSLRQSLLLFIKEQLQKWEGGEGAAIKGMQLFFAPSADDRHVYEAAVFFDATDKFKDEEIQRIADDYAIDLPPDWTLDLLFVEALPAEAIKSKEHPVALHVSTKKQPVLTTLTTAYLRIINGEAEKEEYVLTDKAGKACIGRDKRVQTDEGFLRENTIAFPSTSQNASNKYISRQHAHVECNKEMGAFFLYADEGGIPPRNKIKIQTANGDIIRLGSTQVGHHLQEGDQIVLGESALLQFSYRED
;
A
#
# COMPACT_ATOMS: atom_id res chain seq x y z
N MET A 1 -31.70 -43.44 -8.08
CA MET A 1 -31.40 -42.86 -6.73
C MET A 1 -29.93 -43.09 -6.45
N PHE A 2 -29.12 -42.08 -6.62
CA PHE A 2 -27.70 -41.90 -6.26
C PHE A 2 -27.09 -40.94 -7.26
N ASP A 3 -27.36 -39.64 -6.99
CA ASP A 3 -26.64 -38.58 -7.68
C ASP A 3 -26.44 -37.47 -6.63
N LEU A 4 -25.52 -37.73 -5.70
CA LEU A 4 -25.21 -36.82 -4.62
C LEU A 4 -23.73 -36.99 -4.23
N PHE A 5 -22.84 -36.43 -5.05
CA PHE A 5 -21.51 -35.97 -4.63
C PHE A 5 -20.76 -35.52 -5.90
N LYS A 6 -21.12 -34.34 -6.43
CA LYS A 6 -20.14 -33.57 -7.17
C LYS A 6 -19.23 -32.92 -6.14
N PRO A 7 -17.92 -33.16 -6.16
CA PRO A 7 -16.98 -32.36 -5.38
C PRO A 7 -17.13 -30.92 -5.87
N LYS A 8 -17.34 -30.00 -4.95
CA LYS A 8 -17.15 -28.57 -5.19
C LYS A 8 -15.70 -28.45 -5.62
N GLU A 9 -15.43 -28.09 -6.87
CA GLU A 9 -14.09 -27.69 -7.29
C GLU A 9 -13.71 -26.53 -6.38
N GLU A 10 -12.84 -26.79 -5.42
CA GLU A 10 -12.07 -25.76 -4.75
C GLU A 10 -11.28 -25.08 -5.86
N ALA A 11 -11.60 -23.82 -6.16
CA ALA A 11 -10.84 -23.01 -7.06
C ALA A 11 -9.41 -22.94 -6.51
N SER A 12 -8.49 -23.71 -7.10
CA SER A 12 -7.08 -23.63 -6.76
C SER A 12 -6.62 -22.18 -7.00
N ALA A 13 -5.85 -21.64 -6.08
CA ALA A 13 -5.25 -20.31 -6.24
C ALA A 13 -4.63 -20.21 -7.65
N PRO A 14 -4.87 -19.14 -8.41
CA PRO A 14 -4.36 -19.01 -9.76
C PRO A 14 -2.83 -19.10 -9.73
N ASP A 15 -2.26 -19.93 -10.61
CA ASP A 15 -0.81 -19.97 -10.79
C ASP A 15 -0.31 -18.61 -11.25
N VAL A 16 0.75 -18.08 -10.62
CA VAL A 16 1.36 -16.76 -10.90
C VAL A 16 1.58 -16.53 -12.40
N LYS A 17 2.05 -17.57 -13.11
CA LYS A 17 2.31 -17.48 -14.56
C LYS A 17 1.01 -17.38 -15.35
N SER A 18 0.01 -18.16 -15.01
CA SER A 18 -1.30 -18.14 -15.66
C SER A 18 -2.00 -16.80 -15.42
N LEU A 19 -1.95 -16.29 -14.19
CA LEU A 19 -2.48 -14.97 -13.84
C LEU A 19 -1.77 -13.87 -14.65
N ARG A 20 -0.44 -13.88 -14.72
CA ARG A 20 0.32 -12.90 -15.52
C ARG A 20 -0.11 -12.92 -16.98
N GLN A 21 -0.24 -14.09 -17.60
CA GLN A 21 -0.69 -14.20 -18.99
C GLN A 21 -2.08 -13.62 -19.21
N SER A 22 -3.02 -13.88 -18.28
CA SER A 22 -4.37 -13.33 -18.34
C SER A 22 -4.38 -11.81 -18.17
N LEU A 23 -3.56 -11.26 -17.26
CA LEU A 23 -3.39 -9.82 -17.09
C LEU A 23 -2.81 -9.14 -18.33
N LEU A 24 -1.78 -9.74 -18.92
CA LEU A 24 -1.16 -9.21 -20.15
C LEU A 24 -2.13 -9.26 -21.33
N LEU A 25 -2.97 -10.30 -21.42
CA LEU A 25 -4.02 -10.36 -22.44
C LEU A 25 -5.04 -9.23 -22.25
N PHE A 26 -5.48 -9.00 -21.01
CA PHE A 26 -6.38 -7.89 -20.70
C PHE A 26 -5.77 -6.53 -21.06
N ILE A 27 -4.51 -6.29 -20.71
CA ILE A 27 -3.80 -5.04 -21.03
C ILE A 27 -3.70 -4.87 -22.54
N LYS A 28 -3.30 -5.92 -23.27
CA LYS A 28 -3.22 -5.94 -24.73
C LYS A 28 -4.55 -5.53 -25.39
N GLU A 29 -5.67 -6.12 -24.96
CA GLU A 29 -6.99 -5.80 -25.48
C GLU A 29 -7.37 -4.31 -25.32
N GLN A 30 -6.88 -3.70 -24.23
CA GLN A 30 -7.12 -2.27 -24.03
C GLN A 30 -6.18 -1.41 -24.87
N LEU A 31 -4.90 -1.79 -24.96
CA LEU A 31 -3.92 -1.07 -25.77
C LEU A 31 -4.23 -1.10 -27.26
N GLN A 32 -4.79 -2.20 -27.78
CA GLN A 32 -5.20 -2.31 -29.18
C GLN A 32 -6.19 -1.23 -29.63
N LYS A 33 -6.91 -0.60 -28.69
CA LYS A 33 -7.81 0.54 -29.00
C LYS A 33 -7.05 1.82 -29.37
N TRP A 34 -5.73 1.83 -29.14
CA TRP A 34 -4.83 2.96 -29.40
C TRP A 34 -3.91 2.72 -30.61
N GLU A 35 -4.19 1.69 -31.42
CA GLU A 35 -3.51 1.45 -32.68
C GLU A 35 -3.71 2.62 -33.65
N GLY A 36 -2.79 2.77 -34.61
CA GLY A 36 -2.91 3.78 -35.65
C GLY A 36 -2.38 5.17 -35.28
N GLY A 37 -1.45 5.25 -34.33
CA GLY A 37 -0.75 6.49 -33.93
C GLY A 37 -1.37 7.21 -32.74
N GLU A 38 -2.47 6.71 -32.16
CA GLU A 38 -3.09 7.31 -30.98
C GLU A 38 -2.30 7.00 -29.69
N GLY A 39 -1.41 6.00 -29.71
CA GLY A 39 -0.55 5.63 -28.59
C GLY A 39 0.32 6.78 -28.07
N ALA A 40 0.76 7.68 -28.95
CA ALA A 40 1.53 8.87 -28.60
C ALA A 40 0.79 9.85 -27.65
N ALA A 41 -0.52 9.72 -27.52
CA ALA A 41 -1.33 10.51 -26.58
C ALA A 41 -1.31 9.94 -25.15
N ILE A 42 -0.90 8.70 -24.97
CA ILE A 42 -0.85 8.02 -23.66
C ILE A 42 0.29 8.63 -22.84
N LYS A 43 -0.01 9.01 -21.61
CA LYS A 43 0.98 9.50 -20.64
C LYS A 43 1.37 8.45 -19.62
N GLY A 44 0.46 7.54 -19.34
CA GLY A 44 0.68 6.47 -18.38
C GLY A 44 -0.52 5.55 -18.29
N MET A 45 -0.32 4.49 -17.53
CA MET A 45 -1.33 3.47 -17.23
C MET A 45 -1.36 3.24 -15.73
N GLN A 46 -2.56 3.05 -15.20
CA GLN A 46 -2.79 2.67 -13.82
C GLN A 46 -3.52 1.33 -13.80
N LEU A 47 -2.90 0.33 -13.20
CA LEU A 47 -3.49 -0.98 -12.95
C LEU A 47 -3.92 -1.05 -11.49
N PHE A 48 -5.22 -1.20 -11.29
CA PHE A 48 -5.84 -1.34 -9.98
C PHE A 48 -6.14 -2.80 -9.70
N PHE A 49 -5.74 -3.27 -8.54
CA PHE A 49 -5.94 -4.64 -8.07
C PHE A 49 -6.77 -4.60 -6.78
N ALA A 50 -7.86 -5.39 -6.73
CA ALA A 50 -8.69 -5.56 -5.55
C ALA A 50 -8.89 -7.06 -5.23
N PRO A 51 -7.80 -7.85 -5.10
CA PRO A 51 -7.88 -9.26 -4.75
C PRO A 51 -8.29 -9.44 -3.28
N SER A 52 -8.63 -10.67 -2.89
CA SER A 52 -8.72 -11.03 -1.48
C SER A 52 -7.35 -10.87 -0.79
N ALA A 53 -7.34 -10.72 0.55
CA ALA A 53 -6.09 -10.63 1.31
C ALA A 53 -5.18 -11.87 1.07
N ASP A 54 -5.78 -13.05 0.97
CA ASP A 54 -5.07 -14.31 0.75
C ASP A 54 -4.41 -14.38 -0.64
N ASP A 55 -5.03 -13.78 -1.66
CA ASP A 55 -4.56 -13.83 -3.05
C ASP A 55 -3.60 -12.69 -3.40
N ARG A 56 -3.51 -11.64 -2.58
CA ARG A 56 -2.72 -10.43 -2.86
C ARG A 56 -1.30 -10.75 -3.31
N HIS A 57 -0.61 -11.63 -2.59
CA HIS A 57 0.77 -12.01 -2.88
C HIS A 57 0.94 -12.65 -4.28
N VAL A 58 -0.10 -13.33 -4.79
CA VAL A 58 -0.08 -13.92 -6.13
C VAL A 58 -0.13 -12.84 -7.20
N TYR A 59 -0.94 -11.79 -6.99
CA TYR A 59 -1.02 -10.62 -7.87
C TYR A 59 0.27 -9.80 -7.85
N GLU A 60 0.85 -9.56 -6.67
CA GLU A 60 2.14 -8.86 -6.52
C GLU A 60 3.25 -9.59 -7.29
N ALA A 61 3.33 -10.92 -7.15
CA ALA A 61 4.29 -11.73 -7.90
C ALA A 61 4.01 -11.76 -9.41
N ALA A 62 2.73 -11.72 -9.82
CA ALA A 62 2.36 -11.73 -11.23
C ALA A 62 2.82 -10.47 -11.97
N VAL A 63 2.82 -9.33 -11.31
CA VAL A 63 3.18 -8.02 -11.90
C VAL A 63 4.57 -7.53 -11.51
N PHE A 64 5.40 -8.36 -10.88
CA PHE A 64 6.72 -7.95 -10.37
C PHE A 64 6.63 -6.67 -9.51
N PHE A 65 5.75 -6.64 -8.53
CA PHE A 65 5.40 -5.43 -7.76
C PHE A 65 6.62 -4.72 -7.15
N ASP A 66 7.62 -5.48 -6.65
CA ASP A 66 8.87 -4.95 -6.12
C ASP A 66 9.85 -4.46 -7.21
N ALA A 67 9.53 -4.69 -8.49
CA ALA A 67 10.35 -4.33 -9.63
C ALA A 67 9.45 -3.89 -10.79
N THR A 68 8.64 -2.86 -10.56
CA THR A 68 7.62 -2.35 -11.51
C THR A 68 8.19 -2.04 -12.89
N ASP A 69 9.42 -1.51 -12.96
CA ASP A 69 10.11 -1.23 -14.23
C ASP A 69 10.25 -2.49 -15.09
N LYS A 70 10.46 -3.66 -14.46
CA LYS A 70 10.52 -4.92 -15.18
C LYS A 70 9.19 -5.27 -15.86
N PHE A 71 8.08 -5.10 -15.16
CA PHE A 71 6.74 -5.35 -15.73
C PHE A 71 6.42 -4.34 -16.83
N LYS A 72 6.77 -3.07 -16.61
CA LYS A 72 6.60 -1.98 -17.56
C LYS A 72 7.39 -2.23 -18.84
N ASP A 73 8.72 -2.42 -18.74
CA ASP A 73 9.64 -2.39 -19.88
C ASP A 73 9.74 -3.75 -20.60
N GLU A 74 9.69 -4.88 -19.85
CA GLU A 74 9.84 -6.20 -20.45
C GLU A 74 8.51 -6.81 -20.90
N GLU A 75 7.39 -6.45 -20.29
CA GLU A 75 6.10 -7.05 -20.59
C GLU A 75 5.16 -6.10 -21.34
N ILE A 76 4.87 -4.91 -20.78
CA ILE A 76 3.90 -3.98 -21.40
C ILE A 76 4.50 -3.29 -22.62
N GLN A 77 5.76 -2.81 -22.54
CA GLN A 77 6.42 -2.18 -23.67
C GLN A 77 6.53 -3.15 -24.85
N ARG A 78 6.86 -4.41 -24.60
CA ARG A 78 6.89 -5.44 -25.65
C ARG A 78 5.53 -5.61 -26.35
N ILE A 79 4.43 -5.59 -25.59
CA ILE A 79 3.08 -5.62 -26.19
C ILE A 79 2.87 -4.39 -27.07
N ALA A 80 3.25 -3.21 -26.62
CA ALA A 80 3.11 -1.99 -27.40
C ALA A 80 3.91 -2.06 -28.70
N ASP A 81 5.15 -2.54 -28.64
CA ASP A 81 6.03 -2.70 -29.79
C ASP A 81 5.49 -3.73 -30.79
N ASP A 82 5.02 -4.89 -30.29
CA ASP A 82 4.46 -5.98 -31.12
C ASP A 82 3.20 -5.55 -31.89
N TYR A 83 2.47 -4.55 -31.38
CA TYR A 83 1.22 -4.03 -31.98
C TYR A 83 1.37 -2.62 -32.58
N ALA A 84 2.60 -2.14 -32.74
CA ALA A 84 2.91 -0.82 -33.30
C ALA A 84 2.16 0.33 -32.59
N ILE A 85 2.09 0.25 -31.27
CA ILE A 85 1.52 1.29 -30.42
C ILE A 85 2.66 2.17 -29.91
N ASP A 86 2.80 3.36 -30.49
CA ASP A 86 3.88 4.30 -30.16
C ASP A 86 3.67 4.93 -28.79
N LEU A 87 4.10 4.25 -27.71
CA LEU A 87 4.10 4.84 -26.37
C LEU A 87 5.23 5.89 -26.28
N PRO A 88 4.96 7.07 -25.66
CA PRO A 88 6.02 8.04 -25.38
C PRO A 88 7.13 7.43 -24.51
N PRO A 89 8.41 7.82 -24.68
CA PRO A 89 9.50 7.23 -23.90
C PRO A 89 9.40 7.50 -22.39
N ASP A 90 8.63 8.51 -22.00
CA ASP A 90 8.40 8.95 -20.62
C ASP A 90 7.05 8.48 -20.05
N TRP A 91 6.39 7.50 -20.69
CA TRP A 91 5.14 6.96 -20.14
C TRP A 91 5.35 6.27 -18.78
N THR A 92 4.37 6.34 -17.92
CA THR A 92 4.44 5.79 -16.56
C THR A 92 3.51 4.60 -16.36
N LEU A 93 3.87 3.72 -15.42
CA LEU A 93 3.02 2.62 -14.97
C LEU A 93 2.87 2.69 -13.45
N ASP A 94 1.62 2.78 -12.99
CA ASP A 94 1.28 2.68 -11.57
C ASP A 94 0.57 1.35 -11.32
N LEU A 95 1.06 0.59 -10.35
CA LEU A 95 0.43 -0.65 -9.84
C LEU A 95 -0.18 -0.35 -8.48
N LEU A 96 -1.51 -0.38 -8.36
CA LEU A 96 -2.23 0.11 -7.20
C LEU A 96 -3.13 -0.99 -6.62
N PHE A 97 -2.85 -1.42 -5.39
CA PHE A 97 -3.73 -2.32 -4.65
C PHE A 97 -4.76 -1.48 -3.88
N VAL A 98 -6.05 -1.72 -4.15
CA VAL A 98 -7.17 -0.94 -3.64
C VAL A 98 -8.25 -1.85 -3.07
N GLU A 99 -9.07 -1.34 -2.16
CA GLU A 99 -10.21 -2.10 -1.61
C GLU A 99 -11.32 -2.29 -2.63
N ALA A 100 -11.55 -1.29 -3.48
CA ALA A 100 -12.56 -1.32 -4.53
C ALA A 100 -12.01 -0.73 -5.83
N LEU A 101 -12.29 -1.41 -6.94
CA LEU A 101 -11.88 -0.94 -8.26
C LEU A 101 -12.60 0.36 -8.63
N PRO A 102 -11.88 1.41 -9.10
CA PRO A 102 -12.46 2.67 -9.51
C PRO A 102 -13.55 2.48 -10.57
N ALA A 103 -14.61 3.29 -10.48
CA ALA A 103 -15.72 3.20 -11.42
C ALA A 103 -15.33 3.65 -12.84
N GLU A 104 -14.37 4.57 -12.90
CA GLU A 104 -13.85 5.19 -14.13
C GLU A 104 -12.84 4.32 -14.87
N ALA A 105 -12.29 3.29 -14.20
CA ALA A 105 -11.33 2.37 -14.80
C ALA A 105 -12.05 1.22 -15.53
N ILE A 106 -11.45 0.70 -16.58
CA ILE A 106 -11.96 -0.43 -17.34
C ILE A 106 -11.69 -1.71 -16.56
N LYS A 107 -12.75 -2.39 -16.13
CA LYS A 107 -12.65 -3.61 -15.29
C LYS A 107 -12.45 -4.84 -16.16
N SER A 108 -11.57 -5.73 -15.71
CA SER A 108 -11.45 -7.08 -16.22
C SER A 108 -12.70 -7.89 -15.86
N LYS A 109 -13.06 -8.85 -16.74
CA LYS A 109 -14.18 -9.77 -16.49
C LYS A 109 -13.77 -11.00 -15.67
N GLU A 110 -12.48 -11.34 -15.70
CA GLU A 110 -11.95 -12.59 -15.15
C GLU A 110 -11.29 -12.39 -13.79
N HIS A 111 -10.76 -11.20 -13.56
CA HIS A 111 -9.96 -10.90 -12.36
C HIS A 111 -10.43 -9.60 -11.70
N PRO A 112 -10.23 -9.45 -10.39
CA PRO A 112 -10.49 -8.21 -9.67
C PRO A 112 -9.43 -7.15 -10.00
N VAL A 113 -9.34 -6.77 -11.28
CA VAL A 113 -8.36 -5.84 -11.84
C VAL A 113 -9.06 -4.83 -12.74
N ALA A 114 -8.59 -3.61 -12.75
CA ALA A 114 -9.03 -2.57 -13.66
C ALA A 114 -7.83 -1.80 -14.23
N LEU A 115 -7.97 -1.31 -15.46
CA LEU A 115 -6.99 -0.49 -16.14
C LEU A 115 -7.56 0.89 -16.44
N HIS A 116 -6.80 1.92 -16.12
CA HIS A 116 -7.02 3.28 -16.59
C HIS A 116 -5.83 3.73 -17.42
N VAL A 117 -6.10 4.26 -18.62
CA VAL A 117 -5.08 4.84 -19.51
C VAL A 117 -5.17 6.35 -19.39
N SER A 118 -4.12 6.96 -18.87
CA SER A 118 -4.05 8.41 -18.69
C SER A 118 -3.53 9.11 -19.94
N THR A 119 -4.18 10.23 -20.27
CA THR A 119 -3.85 11.10 -21.39
C THR A 119 -3.98 12.57 -20.95
N LYS A 120 -3.71 13.53 -21.85
CA LYS A 120 -4.02 14.95 -21.59
C LYS A 120 -5.49 15.21 -21.31
N LYS A 121 -6.40 14.40 -21.89
CA LYS A 121 -7.87 14.55 -21.75
C LYS A 121 -8.42 13.71 -20.58
N GLN A 122 -7.77 12.63 -20.26
CA GLN A 122 -8.12 11.71 -19.18
C GLN A 122 -6.92 11.66 -18.21
N PRO A 123 -6.87 12.52 -17.20
CA PRO A 123 -5.76 12.54 -16.26
C PRO A 123 -5.74 11.27 -15.40
N VAL A 124 -4.63 11.08 -14.70
CA VAL A 124 -4.43 10.03 -13.69
C VAL A 124 -5.61 10.02 -12.71
N LEU A 125 -6.17 8.84 -12.44
CA LEU A 125 -7.19 8.69 -11.40
C LEU A 125 -6.52 8.82 -10.02
N THR A 126 -7.00 9.75 -9.23
CA THR A 126 -6.57 9.88 -7.85
C THR A 126 -7.41 8.93 -6.99
N THR A 127 -6.87 7.78 -6.66
CA THR A 127 -7.46 6.92 -5.63
C THR A 127 -7.11 7.50 -4.27
N LEU A 128 -8.12 7.72 -3.45
CA LEU A 128 -7.92 8.06 -2.04
C LEU A 128 -7.50 6.79 -1.32
N THR A 129 -6.21 6.66 -1.03
CA THR A 129 -5.75 5.57 -0.17
C THR A 129 -6.05 5.93 1.27
N THR A 130 -6.90 5.14 1.90
CA THR A 130 -7.26 5.27 3.31
C THR A 130 -6.77 4.04 4.06
N ALA A 131 -6.26 4.26 5.26
CA ALA A 131 -5.91 3.20 6.20
C ALA A 131 -6.21 3.65 7.62
N TYR A 132 -6.16 2.72 8.55
CA TYR A 132 -6.53 2.90 9.95
C TYR A 132 -5.39 2.43 10.84
N LEU A 133 -5.11 3.20 11.89
CA LEU A 133 -4.25 2.77 12.99
C LEU A 133 -5.08 2.74 14.27
N ARG A 134 -5.28 1.53 14.80
CA ARG A 134 -6.02 1.29 16.03
C ARG A 134 -5.08 1.06 17.19
N ILE A 135 -5.39 1.66 18.33
CA ILE A 135 -4.65 1.46 19.58
C ILE A 135 -5.16 0.19 20.25
N ILE A 136 -4.33 -0.83 20.29
CA ILE A 136 -4.66 -2.12 20.93
C ILE A 136 -4.18 -2.14 22.38
N ASN A 137 -3.02 -1.54 22.66
CA ASN A 137 -2.48 -1.40 24.01
C ASN A 137 -1.75 -0.07 24.15
N GLY A 138 -1.98 0.61 25.25
CA GLY A 138 -1.57 1.99 25.48
C GLY A 138 -2.78 2.90 25.56
N GLU A 139 -2.58 4.17 25.85
CA GLU A 139 -3.61 5.19 25.91
C GLU A 139 -3.18 6.36 25.03
N ALA A 140 -3.90 6.58 23.95
CA ALA A 140 -3.73 7.73 23.06
C ALA A 140 -4.97 8.65 23.13
N GLU A 141 -4.93 9.79 22.44
CA GLU A 141 -6.08 10.74 22.42
C GLU A 141 -7.33 10.14 21.79
N LYS A 142 -7.17 9.15 20.88
CA LYS A 142 -8.26 8.40 20.24
C LYS A 142 -7.89 6.92 20.21
N GLU A 143 -8.90 6.08 20.09
CA GLU A 143 -8.72 4.63 19.92
C GLU A 143 -8.33 4.25 18.48
N GLU A 144 -8.77 5.07 17.50
CA GLU A 144 -8.50 4.85 16.08
C GLU A 144 -8.16 6.16 15.37
N TYR A 145 -7.28 6.07 14.40
CA TYR A 145 -6.81 7.17 13.56
C TYR A 145 -6.90 6.80 12.10
N VAL A 146 -7.56 7.65 11.32
CA VAL A 146 -7.66 7.52 9.87
C VAL A 146 -6.43 8.15 9.22
N LEU A 147 -5.74 7.38 8.40
CA LEU A 147 -4.63 7.81 7.56
C LEU A 147 -5.14 8.01 6.14
N THR A 148 -4.77 9.11 5.50
CA THR A 148 -5.12 9.38 4.11
C THR A 148 -3.90 9.89 3.36
N ASP A 149 -3.87 9.66 2.05
CA ASP A 149 -2.83 10.18 1.15
C ASP A 149 -2.75 11.72 1.13
N LYS A 150 -3.83 12.40 1.54
CA LYS A 150 -3.89 13.88 1.63
C LYS A 150 -3.39 14.44 2.96
N ALA A 151 -3.41 13.63 4.02
CA ALA A 151 -3.06 14.09 5.37
C ALA A 151 -1.55 14.31 5.56
N GLY A 152 -0.72 13.85 4.61
CA GLY A 152 0.72 13.92 4.72
C GLY A 152 1.26 13.00 5.81
N LYS A 153 2.27 13.48 6.54
CA LYS A 153 2.96 12.71 7.59
C LYS A 153 2.11 12.61 8.86
N ALA A 154 1.73 11.39 9.27
CA ALA A 154 1.08 11.13 10.53
C ALA A 154 2.12 10.82 11.62
N CYS A 155 2.49 11.84 12.41
CA CYS A 155 3.50 11.72 13.45
C CYS A 155 2.95 11.00 14.69
N ILE A 156 3.76 10.11 15.28
CA ILE A 156 3.44 9.30 16.46
C ILE A 156 4.43 9.63 17.58
N GLY A 157 3.94 9.93 18.77
CA GLY A 157 4.83 10.20 19.88
C GLY A 157 4.14 10.59 21.18
N ARG A 158 4.97 10.84 22.20
CA ARG A 158 4.51 11.28 23.50
C ARG A 158 4.14 12.76 23.44
N ASP A 159 2.96 13.07 23.92
CA ASP A 159 2.31 14.39 23.96
C ASP A 159 2.00 14.98 22.55
N LYS A 160 0.94 15.78 22.49
CA LYS A 160 0.42 16.35 21.24
C LYS A 160 1.40 17.33 20.59
N ARG A 161 1.94 18.22 21.39
CA ARG A 161 2.88 19.25 20.93
C ARG A 161 4.18 19.11 21.67
N VAL A 162 5.25 18.91 20.93
CA VAL A 162 6.58 18.70 21.49
C VAL A 162 7.59 19.58 20.77
N GLN A 163 8.60 20.04 21.51
CA GLN A 163 9.74 20.70 20.91
C GLN A 163 10.76 19.65 20.49
N THR A 164 11.25 19.75 19.27
CA THR A 164 12.34 18.90 18.77
C THR A 164 13.67 19.32 19.38
N ASP A 165 14.67 18.48 19.30
CA ASP A 165 16.03 18.79 19.81
C ASP A 165 16.65 19.99 19.04
N GLU A 166 16.22 20.24 17.81
CA GLU A 166 16.58 21.41 16.98
C GLU A 166 15.78 22.69 17.31
N GLY A 167 14.83 22.61 18.25
CA GLY A 167 14.02 23.74 18.69
C GLY A 167 12.71 23.98 17.92
N PHE A 168 12.41 23.17 16.90
CA PHE A 168 11.15 23.28 16.15
C PHE A 168 9.98 22.66 16.92
N LEU A 169 8.78 23.15 16.67
CA LEU A 169 7.56 22.56 17.17
C LEU A 169 7.12 21.43 16.24
N ARG A 170 6.88 20.23 16.83
CA ARG A 170 6.28 19.10 16.17
C ARG A 170 4.90 18.82 16.78
N GLU A 171 3.93 18.54 15.94
CA GLU A 171 2.62 18.05 16.35
C GLU A 171 2.52 16.55 16.04
N ASN A 172 2.22 15.74 17.08
CA ASN A 172 1.95 14.32 16.92
C ASN A 172 0.47 14.13 16.58
N THR A 173 0.19 13.53 15.45
CA THR A 173 -1.16 13.14 15.02
C THR A 173 -1.71 12.07 15.94
N ILE A 174 -0.87 11.10 16.31
CA ILE A 174 -1.14 10.02 17.25
C ILE A 174 -0.33 10.30 18.52
N ALA A 175 -0.98 10.94 19.47
CA ALA A 175 -0.35 11.41 20.69
C ALA A 175 -0.71 10.51 21.87
N PHE A 176 0.32 10.08 22.59
CA PHE A 176 0.22 9.32 23.84
C PHE A 176 0.53 10.26 25.01
N PRO A 177 -0.48 10.68 25.80
CA PRO A 177 -0.27 11.65 26.85
C PRO A 177 0.74 11.19 27.92
N SER A 178 1.68 12.06 28.30
CA SER A 178 2.62 11.77 29.40
C SER A 178 1.95 11.71 30.76
N THR A 179 0.73 12.25 30.87
CA THR A 179 -0.10 12.22 32.08
C THR A 179 -0.86 10.92 32.26
N SER A 180 -0.86 10.04 31.26
CA SER A 180 -1.51 8.74 31.30
C SER A 180 -0.91 7.84 32.39
N GLN A 181 -1.77 7.12 33.10
CA GLN A 181 -1.36 6.08 34.06
C GLN A 181 -1.08 4.74 33.38
N ASN A 182 -1.29 4.61 32.09
CA ASN A 182 -1.03 3.39 31.35
C ASN A 182 0.51 3.16 31.25
N ALA A 183 0.97 2.04 31.81
CA ALA A 183 2.39 1.71 31.86
C ALA A 183 3.04 1.59 30.46
N SER A 184 2.26 1.25 29.43
CA SER A 184 2.72 1.13 28.06
C SER A 184 3.16 2.45 27.44
N ASN A 185 2.62 3.59 27.92
CA ASN A 185 2.99 4.91 27.44
C ASN A 185 4.39 5.35 27.86
N LYS A 186 4.94 4.74 28.95
CA LYS A 186 6.19 5.17 29.59
C LYS A 186 7.39 5.21 28.63
N TYR A 187 7.44 4.27 27.69
CA TYR A 187 8.56 4.10 26.77
C TYR A 187 8.30 4.68 25.38
N ILE A 188 7.32 5.56 25.25
CA ILE A 188 7.06 6.30 24.00
C ILE A 188 7.86 7.60 24.04
N SER A 189 8.70 7.82 23.03
CA SER A 189 9.47 9.06 22.88
C SER A 189 8.62 10.16 22.29
N ARG A 190 9.01 11.43 22.49
CA ARG A 190 8.34 12.62 21.92
C ARG A 190 8.25 12.58 20.40
N GLN A 191 9.31 12.10 19.76
CA GLN A 191 9.43 11.85 18.32
C GLN A 191 9.73 10.36 18.14
N HIS A 192 8.70 9.51 18.14
CA HIS A 192 8.88 8.07 18.14
C HIS A 192 8.89 7.47 16.74
N ALA A 193 7.88 7.82 15.95
CA ALA A 193 7.67 7.31 14.59
C ALA A 193 6.80 8.26 13.78
N HIS A 194 6.68 7.97 12.49
CA HIS A 194 5.63 8.53 11.64
C HIS A 194 5.23 7.54 10.56
N VAL A 195 4.02 7.74 10.04
CA VAL A 195 3.52 7.03 8.86
C VAL A 195 3.33 8.03 7.73
N GLU A 196 3.79 7.64 6.55
CA GLU A 196 3.60 8.40 5.30
C GLU A 196 2.95 7.54 4.23
N CYS A 197 2.11 8.15 3.42
CA CYS A 197 1.58 7.50 2.22
C CYS A 197 2.55 7.73 1.05
N ASN A 198 3.03 6.65 0.46
CA ASN A 198 3.65 6.69 -0.86
C ASN A 198 2.53 6.72 -1.90
N LYS A 199 2.36 7.86 -2.56
CA LYS A 199 1.27 8.10 -3.51
C LYS A 199 1.41 7.28 -4.80
N GLU A 200 2.64 6.98 -5.20
CA GLU A 200 2.92 6.18 -6.40
C GLU A 200 2.52 4.72 -6.19
N MET A 201 2.77 4.20 -5.00
CA MET A 201 2.44 2.82 -4.63
C MET A 201 1.02 2.68 -4.06
N GLY A 202 0.36 3.78 -3.70
CA GLY A 202 -0.91 3.73 -2.96
C GLY A 202 -0.78 3.00 -1.61
N ALA A 203 0.37 3.13 -0.94
CA ALA A 203 0.73 2.33 0.22
C ALA A 203 1.27 3.18 1.36
N PHE A 204 1.10 2.72 2.58
CA PHE A 204 1.59 3.41 3.78
C PHE A 204 2.90 2.78 4.27
N PHE A 205 3.84 3.63 4.65
CA PHE A 205 5.14 3.25 5.19
C PHE A 205 5.32 3.81 6.60
N LEU A 206 5.77 2.94 7.51
CA LEU A 206 6.17 3.32 8.84
C LEU A 206 7.67 3.61 8.89
N TYR A 207 8.04 4.78 9.38
CA TYR A 207 9.42 5.18 9.63
C TYR A 207 9.65 5.37 11.11
N ALA A 208 10.84 4.99 11.58
CA ALA A 208 11.29 5.39 12.92
C ALA A 208 11.73 6.86 12.88
N ASP A 209 11.46 7.60 13.95
CA ASP A 209 12.09 8.86 14.23
C ASP A 209 13.26 8.68 15.20
N GLU A 210 14.02 9.74 15.51
CA GLU A 210 15.19 9.67 16.39
C GLU A 210 14.90 9.06 17.76
N GLY A 211 13.69 9.26 18.28
CA GLY A 211 13.28 8.69 19.55
C GLY A 211 12.86 7.22 19.49
N GLY A 212 12.66 6.67 18.29
CA GLY A 212 12.22 5.29 18.04
C GLY A 212 13.35 4.34 17.64
N ILE A 213 14.60 4.81 17.60
CA ILE A 213 15.77 4.00 17.30
C ILE A 213 16.71 3.89 18.50
N PRO A 214 17.52 2.79 18.61
CA PRO A 214 18.53 2.64 19.65
C PRO A 214 19.55 3.81 19.62
N PRO A 215 20.09 4.21 20.78
CA PRO A 215 19.95 3.62 22.12
C PRO A 215 18.68 4.03 22.87
N ARG A 216 17.81 4.84 22.29
CA ARG A 216 16.55 5.27 22.89
C ARG A 216 15.51 4.12 22.82
N ASN A 217 14.26 4.42 22.57
CA ASN A 217 13.22 3.41 22.46
C ASN A 217 13.31 2.66 21.12
N LYS A 218 12.50 1.62 20.96
CA LYS A 218 12.56 0.72 19.81
C LYS A 218 11.19 0.64 19.14
N ILE A 219 11.20 0.38 17.84
CA ILE A 219 10.02 0.02 17.08
C ILE A 219 10.20 -1.40 16.58
N LYS A 220 9.18 -2.22 16.81
CA LYS A 220 9.06 -3.56 16.24
C LYS A 220 7.76 -3.63 15.48
N ILE A 221 7.76 -4.33 14.37
CA ILE A 221 6.55 -4.67 13.63
C ILE A 221 6.43 -6.18 13.68
N GLN A 222 5.29 -6.67 14.13
CA GLN A 222 4.91 -8.07 13.98
C GLN A 222 3.98 -8.13 12.78
N THR A 223 4.43 -8.78 11.72
CA THR A 223 3.64 -8.95 10.50
C THR A 223 2.48 -9.91 10.74
N ALA A 224 1.47 -9.86 9.89
CA ALA A 224 0.35 -10.81 9.93
C ALA A 224 0.82 -12.28 9.83
N ASN A 225 1.98 -12.54 9.21
CA ASN A 225 2.59 -13.87 9.12
C ASN A 225 3.41 -14.27 10.37
N GLY A 226 3.53 -13.37 11.36
CA GLY A 226 4.24 -13.61 12.60
C GLY A 226 5.73 -13.24 12.60
N ASP A 227 6.27 -12.70 11.51
CA ASP A 227 7.63 -12.23 11.44
C ASP A 227 7.83 -10.97 12.28
N ILE A 228 9.01 -10.81 12.86
CA ILE A 228 9.36 -9.63 13.67
C ILE A 228 10.41 -8.80 12.96
N ILE A 229 10.04 -7.61 12.55
CA ILE A 229 10.89 -6.60 11.92
C ILE A 229 11.24 -5.53 12.96
N ARG A 230 12.49 -5.06 12.95
CA ARG A 230 12.95 -3.97 13.84
C ARG A 230 13.44 -2.81 12.99
N LEU A 231 12.90 -1.63 13.25
CA LEU A 231 13.39 -0.42 12.61
C LEU A 231 14.62 0.10 13.36
N GLY A 232 15.74 0.16 12.66
CA GLY A 232 17.02 0.62 13.21
C GLY A 232 17.56 1.90 12.55
N SER A 233 16.81 2.47 11.60
CA SER A 233 17.18 3.67 10.84
C SER A 233 15.97 4.57 10.66
N THR A 234 16.20 5.88 10.59
CA THR A 234 15.17 6.88 10.27
C THR A 234 14.93 7.02 8.76
N GLN A 235 15.79 6.45 7.94
CA GLN A 235 15.73 6.59 6.48
C GLN A 235 15.07 5.42 5.77
N VAL A 236 14.96 4.28 6.45
CA VAL A 236 14.37 3.06 5.87
C VAL A 236 13.03 2.81 6.52
N GLY A 237 11.96 2.92 5.73
CA GLY A 237 10.60 2.64 6.16
C GLY A 237 10.22 1.17 5.94
N HIS A 238 9.25 0.70 6.71
CA HIS A 238 8.58 -0.58 6.50
C HIS A 238 7.24 -0.35 5.78
N HIS A 239 7.02 -1.04 4.68
CA HIS A 239 5.73 -1.06 4.00
C HIS A 239 4.70 -1.79 4.86
N LEU A 240 3.73 -1.05 5.39
CA LEU A 240 2.68 -1.60 6.24
C LEU A 240 1.70 -2.44 5.43
N GLN A 241 1.42 -3.63 5.94
CA GLN A 241 0.49 -4.59 5.36
C GLN A 241 -0.74 -4.74 6.25
N GLU A 242 -1.83 -5.25 5.67
CA GLU A 242 -3.05 -5.58 6.42
C GLU A 242 -2.75 -6.46 7.63
N GLY A 243 -3.19 -6.04 8.82
CA GLY A 243 -3.00 -6.77 10.07
C GLY A 243 -1.64 -6.61 10.74
N ASP A 244 -0.73 -5.80 10.20
CA ASP A 244 0.56 -5.51 10.84
C ASP A 244 0.36 -4.87 12.21
N GLN A 245 1.10 -5.36 13.20
CA GLN A 245 1.10 -4.84 14.57
C GLN A 245 2.38 -4.07 14.86
N ILE A 246 2.24 -2.81 15.25
CA ILE A 246 3.35 -1.90 15.55
C ILE A 246 3.51 -1.80 17.05
N VAL A 247 4.65 -2.26 17.57
CA VAL A 247 5.02 -2.13 18.98
C VAL A 247 5.95 -0.94 19.15
N LEU A 248 5.52 0.05 19.94
CA LEU A 248 6.29 1.22 20.31
C LEU A 248 6.88 1.05 21.71
N GLY A 249 8.20 1.26 21.84
CA GLY A 249 8.88 1.07 23.11
C GLY A 249 8.86 -0.38 23.57
N GLU A 250 8.25 -0.65 24.72
CA GLU A 250 8.19 -2.01 25.28
C GLU A 250 6.87 -2.72 24.96
N SER A 251 5.75 -2.02 25.02
CA SER A 251 4.43 -2.67 25.01
C SER A 251 3.28 -1.87 24.44
N ALA A 252 3.45 -0.60 24.07
CA ALA A 252 2.38 0.12 23.37
C ALA A 252 2.20 -0.52 22.00
N LEU A 253 0.95 -0.86 21.66
CA LEU A 253 0.62 -1.67 20.48
C LEU A 253 -0.44 -0.98 19.64
N LEU A 254 -0.13 -0.80 18.36
CA LEU A 254 -1.07 -0.34 17.34
C LEU A 254 -1.25 -1.44 16.31
N GLN A 255 -2.43 -1.51 15.72
CA GLN A 255 -2.71 -2.37 14.58
C GLN A 255 -3.00 -1.52 13.36
N PHE A 256 -2.39 -1.90 12.24
CA PHE A 256 -2.63 -1.29 10.94
C PHE A 256 -3.66 -2.11 10.16
N SER A 257 -4.58 -1.41 9.49
CA SER A 257 -5.58 -2.02 8.60
C SER A 257 -5.92 -1.07 7.46
N TYR A 258 -6.21 -1.62 6.28
CA TYR A 258 -6.86 -0.89 5.19
C TYR A 258 -8.38 -0.88 5.31
N ARG A 259 -8.95 -1.56 6.30
CA ARG A 259 -10.39 -1.71 6.51
C ARG A 259 -10.82 -0.96 7.76
N GLU A 260 -11.96 -0.29 7.65
CA GLU A 260 -12.73 0.19 8.80
C GLU A 260 -13.43 -1.02 9.42
N ASP A 261 -13.34 -1.20 10.76
CA ASP A 261 -14.04 -2.29 11.47
C ASP A 261 -15.50 -1.97 11.75
#